data_5bec376d893f195cbdb25e2142d8b0e2
#
_entry.id   5bec376d893f195cbdb25e2142d8b0e2
#
_cell.length_a   1.000
_cell.length_b   1.000
_cell.length_c   1.000
_cell.angle_alpha   90.00
_cell.angle_beta   90.00
_cell.angle_gamma   90.00
#
_symmetry.space_group_name_H-M   'P 1'
#
loop_
_entity.id
_entity.type
_entity.pdbx_description
1 polymer ?
#
loop_
_entity_poly.entity_id
_entity_poly.type
_entity_poly.pdbx_seq_one_letter_code
_entity_poly.pdbx_strand_id
1 'polypeptide(L)'
;AGLGVFAAAKSIVEANPDSKIWVIGVDQDQQAEGKVNDSRNVTLTSTLKGVKQALIKFSEDASKGNYHGGEQVLYGLSDNGVGLADGQLSDSVKEKIAVFKKAIIEGKQEVPAKP
;
A
#
# COMPACT_ATOMS: atom_id res chain seq x y z
N ALA A 1 3.63 -1.53 7.87
CA ALA A 1 4.05 -1.24 9.25
C ALA A 1 4.94 -2.39 9.78
N GLY A 2 5.78 -2.09 10.75
CA GLY A 2 6.58 -3.12 11.40
C GLY A 2 5.71 -4.06 12.25
N LEU A 3 6.14 -5.32 12.42
CA LEU A 3 5.40 -6.33 13.17
C LEU A 3 5.10 -5.94 14.62
N GLY A 4 5.96 -5.12 15.24
CA GLY A 4 5.74 -4.60 16.60
C GLY A 4 4.50 -3.70 16.70
N VAL A 5 4.17 -2.94 15.64
CA VAL A 5 2.94 -2.11 15.60
C VAL A 5 1.70 -2.99 15.58
N PHE A 6 1.71 -4.07 14.80
CA PHE A 6 0.61 -5.03 14.77
C PHE A 6 0.46 -5.75 16.13
N ALA A 7 1.57 -6.16 16.74
CA ALA A 7 1.54 -6.79 18.06
C ALA A 7 0.92 -5.86 19.11
N ALA A 8 1.34 -4.60 19.17
CA ALA A 8 0.79 -3.61 20.09
C ALA A 8 -0.71 -3.36 19.84
N ALA A 9 -1.12 -3.18 18.59
CA ALA A 9 -2.53 -2.97 18.24
C ALA A 9 -3.40 -4.17 18.61
N LYS A 10 -2.92 -5.39 18.37
CA LYS A 10 -3.63 -6.62 18.77
C LYS A 10 -3.78 -6.72 20.28
N SER A 11 -2.71 -6.49 21.04
CA SER A 11 -2.76 -6.51 22.52
C SER A 11 -3.76 -5.51 23.09
N ILE A 12 -3.87 -4.31 22.50
CA ILE A 12 -4.86 -3.31 22.94
C ILE A 12 -6.29 -3.80 22.66
N VAL A 13 -6.54 -4.37 21.48
CA VAL A 13 -7.88 -4.90 21.12
C VAL A 13 -8.23 -6.13 21.95
N GLU A 14 -7.27 -6.99 22.28
CA GLU A 14 -7.47 -8.13 23.19
C GLU A 14 -7.83 -7.68 24.61
N ALA A 15 -7.15 -6.63 25.10
CA ALA A 15 -7.45 -6.05 26.42
C ALA A 15 -8.76 -5.26 26.44
N ASN A 16 -9.15 -4.63 25.32
CA ASN A 16 -10.38 -3.86 25.15
C ASN A 16 -10.97 -4.11 23.77
N PRO A 17 -11.88 -5.08 23.61
CA PRO A 17 -12.46 -5.46 22.33
C PRO A 17 -13.20 -4.33 21.58
N ASP A 18 -13.71 -3.33 22.30
CA ASP A 18 -14.41 -2.18 21.72
C ASP A 18 -13.47 -1.11 21.16
N SER A 19 -12.16 -1.28 21.32
CA SER A 19 -11.16 -0.35 20.79
C SER A 19 -11.23 -0.24 19.27
N LYS A 20 -11.32 1.00 18.78
CA LYS A 20 -11.35 1.33 17.34
C LYS A 20 -9.94 1.62 16.80
N ILE A 21 -9.01 0.69 17.04
CA ILE A 21 -7.64 0.81 16.56
C ILE A 21 -7.51 0.14 15.20
N TRP A 22 -6.83 0.84 14.29
CA TRP A 22 -6.51 0.36 12.96
C TRP A 22 -5.03 0.54 12.66
N VAL A 23 -4.46 -0.38 11.89
CA VAL A 23 -3.09 -0.31 11.38
C VAL A 23 -3.16 -0.25 9.85
N ILE A 24 -2.34 0.61 9.26
CA ILE A 24 -2.08 0.61 7.81
C ILE A 24 -0.76 -0.12 7.59
N GLY A 25 -0.81 -1.22 6.85
CA GLY A 25 0.36 -2.00 6.44
C GLY A 25 1.22 -1.27 5.41
N VAL A 26 2.43 -1.75 5.19
CA VAL A 26 3.41 -1.16 4.28
C VAL A 26 4.15 -2.23 3.50
N ASP A 27 4.50 -1.92 2.26
CA ASP A 27 5.26 -2.70 1.29
C ASP A 27 4.46 -3.83 0.63
N GLN A 28 3.77 -4.64 1.40
CA GLN A 28 2.91 -5.74 0.93
C GLN A 28 1.57 -5.72 1.67
N ASP A 29 0.61 -6.50 1.20
CA ASP A 29 -0.64 -6.68 1.92
C ASP A 29 -0.39 -7.42 3.24
N GLN A 30 -0.53 -6.70 4.34
CA GLN A 30 -0.32 -7.19 5.70
C GLN A 30 -1.65 -7.52 6.41
N GLN A 31 -2.66 -7.95 5.66
CA GLN A 31 -3.96 -8.35 6.23
C GLN A 31 -3.81 -9.51 7.22
N ALA A 32 -2.91 -10.45 6.94
CA ALA A 32 -2.69 -11.62 7.80
C ALA A 32 -2.09 -11.24 9.16
N GLU A 33 -1.19 -10.27 9.20
CA GLU A 33 -0.50 -9.82 10.42
C GLU A 33 -1.43 -9.17 11.44
N GLY A 34 -2.50 -8.55 10.94
CA GLY A 34 -3.48 -7.86 11.79
C GLY A 34 -4.58 -8.76 12.35
N LYS A 35 -4.62 -10.05 12.02
CA LYS A 35 -5.66 -10.95 12.52
C LYS A 35 -5.54 -11.12 14.03
N VAL A 36 -6.59 -10.73 14.76
CA VAL A 36 -6.75 -10.96 16.21
C VAL A 36 -7.48 -12.27 16.44
N ASN A 37 -8.64 -12.45 15.77
CA ASN A 37 -9.44 -13.67 15.78
C ASN A 37 -10.28 -13.74 14.49
N ASP A 38 -11.25 -14.65 14.41
CA ASP A 38 -12.05 -14.85 13.18
C ASP A 38 -13.01 -13.70 12.87
N SER A 39 -13.37 -12.88 13.87
CA SER A 39 -14.27 -11.74 13.71
C SER A 39 -13.57 -10.38 13.72
N ARG A 40 -12.30 -10.31 14.11
CA ARG A 40 -11.57 -9.04 14.26
C ARG A 40 -10.19 -9.08 13.63
N ASN A 41 -9.93 -8.09 12.80
CA ASN A 41 -8.62 -7.82 12.22
C ASN A 41 -8.32 -6.32 12.35
N VAL A 42 -7.14 -5.96 12.80
CA VAL A 42 -6.73 -4.57 13.00
C VAL A 42 -6.11 -3.94 11.75
N THR A 43 -5.87 -4.69 10.68
CA THR A 43 -5.38 -4.11 9.42
C THR A 43 -6.51 -3.45 8.66
N LEU A 44 -6.46 -2.13 8.51
CA LEU A 44 -7.44 -1.39 7.71
C LEU A 44 -7.19 -1.60 6.21
N THR A 45 -5.96 -1.36 5.79
CA THR A 45 -5.43 -1.54 4.43
C THR A 45 -3.91 -1.61 4.50
N SER A 46 -3.24 -1.74 3.34
CA SER A 46 -1.78 -1.68 3.25
C SER A 46 -1.37 -0.85 2.06
N THR A 47 -0.34 -0.02 2.22
CA THR A 47 0.34 0.58 1.08
C THR A 47 1.23 -0.47 0.42
N LEU A 48 1.08 -0.63 -0.88
CA LEU A 48 1.76 -1.65 -1.66
C LEU A 48 2.94 -1.06 -2.42
N LYS A 49 4.03 -1.80 -2.47
CA LYS A 49 5.18 -1.52 -3.31
C LYS A 49 5.25 -2.56 -4.43
N GLY A 50 5.08 -2.12 -5.66
CA GLY A 50 4.98 -2.96 -6.86
C GLY A 50 6.32 -3.49 -7.36
N VAL A 51 7.14 -4.08 -6.48
CA VAL A 51 8.49 -4.59 -6.82
C VAL A 51 8.43 -5.61 -7.96
N LYS A 52 7.45 -6.52 -7.93
CA LYS A 52 7.27 -7.51 -8.99
C LYS A 52 7.02 -6.84 -10.35
N GLN A 53 6.14 -5.84 -10.39
CA GLN A 53 5.79 -5.11 -11.61
C GLN A 53 7.00 -4.32 -12.14
N ALA A 54 7.75 -3.68 -11.23
CA ALA A 54 8.97 -2.97 -11.59
C ALA A 54 10.01 -3.91 -12.21
N LEU A 55 10.23 -5.08 -11.62
CA LEU A 55 11.17 -6.08 -12.16
C LEU A 55 10.73 -6.64 -13.52
N ILE A 56 9.42 -6.95 -13.69
CA ILE A 56 8.88 -7.40 -14.96
C ILE A 56 9.11 -6.33 -16.03
N LYS A 57 8.71 -5.09 -15.76
CA LYS A 57 8.86 -3.98 -16.69
C LYS A 57 10.34 -3.75 -17.07
N PHE A 58 11.23 -3.73 -16.09
CA PHE A 58 12.66 -3.60 -16.33
C PHE A 58 13.21 -4.73 -17.24
N SER A 59 12.79 -5.97 -16.98
CA SER A 59 13.21 -7.13 -17.78
C SER A 59 12.65 -7.07 -19.21
N GLU A 60 11.41 -6.65 -19.38
CA GLU A 60 10.78 -6.47 -20.70
C GLU A 60 11.49 -5.36 -21.49
N ASP A 61 11.78 -4.23 -20.86
CA ASP A 61 12.47 -3.11 -21.51
C ASP A 61 13.90 -3.53 -21.91
N ALA A 62 14.62 -4.22 -21.03
CA ALA A 62 15.94 -4.77 -21.36
C ALA A 62 15.89 -5.78 -22.53
N SER A 63 14.87 -6.65 -22.60
CA SER A 63 14.72 -7.62 -23.68
C SER A 63 14.45 -6.97 -25.04
N LYS A 64 13.89 -5.76 -25.05
CA LYS A 64 13.63 -4.94 -26.24
C LYS A 64 14.81 -4.03 -26.62
N GLY A 65 15.93 -4.14 -25.92
CA GLY A 65 17.12 -3.32 -26.15
C GLY A 65 17.12 -1.98 -25.39
N ASN A 66 16.09 -1.72 -24.57
CA ASN A 66 15.97 -0.49 -23.76
C ASN A 66 16.55 -0.77 -22.35
N TYR A 67 17.85 -0.99 -22.28
CA TYR A 67 18.52 -1.23 -21.00
C TYR A 67 18.94 0.06 -20.31
N HIS A 68 18.40 0.31 -19.12
CA HIS A 68 18.64 1.51 -18.31
C HIS A 68 19.72 1.29 -17.24
N GLY A 69 20.84 0.68 -17.61
CA GLY A 69 21.96 0.44 -16.68
C GLY A 69 22.57 1.74 -16.18
N GLY A 70 22.67 1.89 -14.86
CA GLY A 70 23.17 3.09 -14.20
C GLY A 70 22.18 4.25 -14.07
N GLU A 71 20.95 4.08 -14.55
CA GLU A 71 19.89 5.08 -14.42
C GLU A 71 19.01 4.83 -13.19
N GLN A 72 18.45 5.91 -12.63
CA GLN A 72 17.42 5.84 -11.61
C GLN A 72 16.05 5.91 -12.27
N VAL A 73 15.32 4.80 -12.26
CA VAL A 73 13.96 4.72 -12.80
C VAL A 73 12.94 4.83 -11.68
N LEU A 74 12.00 5.76 -11.81
CA LEU A 74 10.91 5.97 -10.84
C LEU A 74 9.63 5.30 -11.33
N TYR A 75 9.09 4.38 -10.54
CA TYR A 75 7.79 3.76 -10.78
C TYR A 75 6.75 4.32 -9.81
N GLY A 76 5.73 4.98 -10.34
CA GLY A 76 4.67 5.64 -9.58
C GLY A 76 3.34 4.91 -9.63
N LEU A 77 2.25 5.66 -9.37
CA LEU A 77 0.88 5.15 -9.44
C LEU A 77 0.46 4.73 -10.85
N SER A 78 0.98 5.41 -11.89
CA SER A 78 0.70 5.09 -13.30
C SER A 78 1.26 3.74 -13.73
N ASP A 79 2.38 3.35 -13.14
CA ASP A 79 3.11 2.11 -13.47
C ASP A 79 2.79 0.95 -12.52
N ASN A 80 1.84 1.14 -11.60
CA ASN A 80 1.58 0.24 -10.49
C ASN A 80 2.82 -0.03 -9.61
N GLY A 81 3.76 0.90 -9.58
CA GLY A 81 4.93 0.85 -8.70
C GLY A 81 4.56 1.06 -7.23
N VAL A 82 3.44 1.74 -6.97
CA VAL A 82 2.83 1.89 -5.65
C VAL A 82 1.30 1.75 -5.75
N GLY A 83 0.67 1.35 -4.66
CA GLY A 83 -0.78 1.18 -4.61
C GLY A 83 -1.31 0.97 -3.20
N LEU A 84 -2.58 0.60 -3.11
CA LEU A 84 -3.25 0.23 -1.86
C LEU A 84 -3.90 -1.15 -2.01
N ALA A 85 -3.85 -1.95 -0.96
CA ALA A 85 -4.65 -3.16 -0.84
C ALA A 85 -6.12 -2.80 -0.59
N ASP A 86 -7.04 -3.68 -0.98
CA ASP A 86 -8.48 -3.46 -0.74
C ASP A 86 -8.83 -3.39 0.75
N GLY A 87 -8.25 -4.27 1.56
CA GLY A 87 -8.39 -4.26 3.00
C GLY A 87 -9.84 -4.24 3.49
N GLN A 88 -10.09 -3.45 4.52
CA GLN A 88 -11.42 -3.24 5.14
C GLN A 88 -11.97 -1.83 4.86
N LEU A 89 -11.55 -1.21 3.76
CA LEU A 89 -12.03 0.10 3.34
C LEU A 89 -13.48 0.01 2.85
N SER A 90 -14.33 0.95 3.27
CA SER A 90 -15.68 1.06 2.72
C SER A 90 -15.67 1.52 1.26
N ASP A 91 -16.71 1.18 0.51
CA ASP A 91 -16.81 1.54 -0.91
C ASP A 91 -16.73 3.05 -1.13
N SER A 92 -17.37 3.85 -0.26
CA SER A 92 -17.29 5.31 -0.34
C SER A 92 -15.87 5.85 -0.15
N VAL A 93 -15.03 5.19 0.67
CA VAL A 93 -13.62 5.55 0.85
C VAL A 93 -12.82 5.12 -0.37
N LYS A 94 -13.06 3.92 -0.91
CA LYS A 94 -12.41 3.44 -2.14
C LYS A 94 -12.68 4.36 -3.33
N GLU A 95 -13.92 4.83 -3.50
CA GLU A 95 -14.27 5.81 -4.53
C GLU A 95 -13.49 7.12 -4.40
N LYS A 96 -13.39 7.67 -3.18
CA LYS A 96 -12.60 8.88 -2.94
C LYS A 96 -11.11 8.66 -3.24
N ILE A 97 -10.55 7.52 -2.83
CA ILE A 97 -9.17 7.14 -3.12
C ILE A 97 -8.95 7.07 -4.64
N ALA A 98 -9.88 6.50 -5.40
CA ALA A 98 -9.79 6.42 -6.86
C ALA A 98 -9.76 7.82 -7.51
N VAL A 99 -10.55 8.77 -7.00
CA VAL A 99 -10.52 10.17 -7.46
C VAL A 99 -9.16 10.82 -7.19
N PHE A 100 -8.61 10.67 -5.98
CA PHE A 100 -7.29 11.20 -5.65
C PHE A 100 -6.17 10.55 -6.48
N LYS A 101 -6.21 9.21 -6.62
CA LYS A 101 -5.26 8.48 -7.47
C LYS A 101 -5.26 9.05 -8.90
N LYS A 102 -6.44 9.24 -9.48
CA LYS A 102 -6.58 9.82 -10.82
C LYS A 102 -6.02 11.24 -10.89
N ALA A 103 -6.34 12.08 -9.90
CA ALA A 103 -5.85 13.47 -9.86
C ALA A 103 -4.30 13.54 -9.78
N ILE A 104 -3.67 12.63 -9.01
CA ILE A 104 -2.21 12.53 -8.90
C ILE A 104 -1.60 12.08 -10.25
N ILE A 105 -2.16 11.06 -10.89
CA ILE A 105 -1.68 10.54 -12.19
C ILE A 105 -1.80 11.62 -13.28
N GLU A 106 -2.87 12.41 -13.26
CA GLU A 106 -3.11 13.51 -14.20
C GLU A 106 -2.31 14.79 -13.86
N GLY A 107 -1.51 14.79 -12.81
CA GLY A 107 -0.73 15.95 -12.36
C GLY A 107 -1.56 17.11 -11.77
N LYS A 108 -2.84 16.87 -11.48
CA LYS A 108 -3.75 17.85 -10.86
C LYS A 108 -3.56 17.96 -9.34
N GLN A 109 -2.98 16.94 -8.75
CA GLN A 109 -2.65 16.89 -7.32
C GLN A 109 -1.19 16.52 -7.19
N GLU A 110 -0.40 17.42 -6.62
CA GLU A 110 1.00 17.16 -6.27
C GLU A 110 1.09 16.46 -4.91
N VAL A 111 1.98 15.48 -4.82
CA VAL A 111 2.37 14.85 -3.56
C VAL A 111 3.78 15.32 -3.25
N PRO A 112 3.99 16.17 -2.22
CA PRO A 112 5.31 16.69 -1.91
C PRO A 112 6.27 15.57 -1.50
N ALA A 113 7.49 15.62 -2.04
CA ALA A 113 8.53 14.65 -1.71
C ALA A 113 9.18 14.89 -0.34
N LYS A 114 8.96 16.07 0.23
CA LYS A 114 9.44 16.48 1.56
C LYS A 114 8.28 17.11 2.33
N PRO A 115 8.22 16.90 3.66
CA PRO A 115 7.20 17.52 4.53
C PRO A 115 7.37 19.02 4.61
#